data_c101aaf831008926b751e46ea69ab272
#
_entry.id   c101aaf831008926b751e46ea69ab272
#
_cell.length_a   1.000
_cell.length_b   1.000
_cell.length_c   1.000
_cell.angle_alpha   90.00
_cell.angle_beta   90.00
_cell.angle_gamma   90.00
#
_symmetry.space_group_name_H-M   'P 1'
#
loop_
_entity.id
_entity.type
_entity.pdbx_description
1 polymer ?
#
loop_
_entity_poly.entity_id
_entity_poly.type
_entity_poly.pdbx_seq_one_letter_code
_entity_poly.pdbx_strand_id
1 'polypeptide(L)'
;MNKFLGLVVFTLLLSSSALLSQQKVDSKFGKGVYVIASDSSFSMKFNARVQSLMMFQAPADNITMDGMTSNWLVRRSRLKFSGFAYSTNLKYKIELGLSNRDHGGESIHTNNTSNLILDAFVRWNFYKNMEVWVGQTKLPGNRERVISSQKLQFVDRSLVNSRFNIDRDMGIQFRNKISFGSILTRQALAISQGEGRNRTNKKDPNPENGFEYTARIEVLPLGEFTGKGDYFSSDLKREETPKISFGLTYDLNRSAARVGGNLGSYIEDANDFVIDSALADLNTILADVMFKY
;
A
#
# COMPACT_ATOMS: atom_id res chain seq x y z
N MET A 1 4.44 -44.37 -39.12
CA MET A 1 5.25 -43.26 -38.59
C MET A 1 4.46 -42.36 -37.64
N ASN A 2 3.17 -42.07 -37.88
CA ASN A 2 2.41 -41.11 -37.04
C ASN A 2 1.96 -41.63 -35.65
N LYS A 3 1.92 -42.92 -35.41
CA LYS A 3 1.54 -43.47 -34.08
C LYS A 3 2.67 -43.43 -33.05
N PHE A 4 3.95 -43.48 -33.52
CA PHE A 4 5.10 -43.35 -32.64
C PHE A 4 5.31 -41.92 -32.16
N LEU A 5 5.01 -40.92 -33.00
CA LEU A 5 5.16 -39.50 -32.63
C LEU A 5 4.14 -39.11 -31.58
N GLY A 6 2.92 -39.63 -31.65
CA GLY A 6 1.88 -39.39 -30.65
C GLY A 6 2.22 -39.95 -29.26
N LEU A 7 2.87 -41.11 -29.21
CA LEU A 7 3.26 -41.74 -27.95
C LEU A 7 4.42 -40.98 -27.27
N VAL A 8 5.39 -40.46 -28.05
CA VAL A 8 6.52 -39.68 -27.54
C VAL A 8 6.04 -38.31 -27.00
N VAL A 9 5.10 -37.65 -27.67
CA VAL A 9 4.52 -36.38 -27.20
C VAL A 9 3.69 -36.60 -25.92
N PHE A 10 2.92 -37.69 -25.84
CA PHE A 10 2.14 -38.02 -24.65
C PHE A 10 3.01 -38.39 -23.45
N THR A 11 4.14 -39.10 -23.65
CA THR A 11 5.11 -39.40 -22.59
C THR A 11 5.89 -38.16 -22.14
N LEU A 12 6.18 -37.21 -23.03
CA LEU A 12 6.81 -35.93 -22.67
C LEU A 12 5.85 -35.03 -21.88
N LEU A 13 4.54 -35.05 -22.15
CA LEU A 13 3.53 -34.32 -21.38
C LEU A 13 3.29 -34.96 -19.99
N LEU A 14 3.44 -36.26 -19.84
CA LEU A 14 3.34 -36.93 -18.53
C LEU A 14 4.60 -36.75 -17.67
N SER A 15 5.78 -36.59 -18.28
CA SER A 15 7.00 -36.34 -17.53
C SER A 15 7.12 -34.90 -17.01
N SER A 16 6.43 -33.93 -17.63
CA SER A 16 6.38 -32.57 -17.12
C SER A 16 5.52 -32.41 -15.86
N SER A 17 4.57 -33.31 -15.62
CA SER A 17 3.77 -33.30 -14.38
C SER A 17 4.49 -33.85 -13.15
N ALA A 18 5.55 -34.64 -13.33
CA ALA A 18 6.33 -35.18 -12.22
C ALA A 18 7.33 -34.17 -11.62
N LEU A 19 7.72 -33.13 -12.36
CA LEU A 19 8.61 -32.06 -11.89
C LEU A 19 7.89 -30.99 -11.05
N LEU A 20 6.56 -30.93 -11.06
CA LEU A 20 5.76 -30.03 -10.24
C LEU A 20 5.50 -30.53 -8.82
N SER A 21 5.95 -31.75 -8.50
CA SER A 21 5.67 -32.46 -7.24
C SER A 21 6.48 -31.99 -6.03
N GLN A 22 7.39 -31.03 -6.16
CA GLN A 22 8.28 -30.61 -5.06
C GLN A 22 7.98 -29.24 -4.46
N GLN A 23 6.92 -28.58 -4.88
CA GLN A 23 6.52 -27.31 -4.29
C GLN A 23 5.54 -27.52 -3.12
N LYS A 24 5.89 -26.98 -1.96
CA LYS A 24 4.96 -26.96 -0.84
C LYS A 24 3.91 -25.87 -1.05
N VAL A 25 2.68 -26.28 -1.34
CA VAL A 25 1.53 -25.37 -1.44
C VAL A 25 0.72 -25.47 -0.15
N ASP A 26 0.56 -24.36 0.56
CA ASP A 26 -0.31 -24.24 1.73
C ASP A 26 -1.40 -23.20 1.43
N SER A 27 -2.65 -23.56 1.62
CA SER A 27 -3.78 -22.65 1.44
C SER A 27 -4.75 -22.81 2.60
N LYS A 28 -5.12 -21.68 3.22
CA LYS A 28 -6.15 -21.61 4.26
C LYS A 28 -7.15 -20.53 3.90
N PHE A 29 -8.44 -20.80 4.11
CA PHE A 29 -9.49 -19.82 3.85
C PHE A 29 -9.17 -18.47 4.52
N GLY A 30 -9.26 -17.39 3.74
CA GLY A 30 -8.96 -16.02 4.18
C GLY A 30 -7.46 -15.70 4.34
N LYS A 31 -6.55 -16.68 4.16
CA LYS A 31 -5.09 -16.44 4.24
C LYS A 31 -4.38 -16.44 2.89
N GLY A 32 -5.09 -16.77 1.80
CA GLY A 32 -4.54 -16.85 0.46
C GLY A 32 -3.78 -18.13 0.18
N VAL A 33 -3.18 -18.22 -0.99
CA VAL A 33 -2.36 -19.35 -1.44
C VAL A 33 -0.90 -19.03 -1.18
N TYR A 34 -0.18 -19.96 -0.57
CA TYR A 34 1.23 -19.81 -0.25
C TYR A 34 2.02 -20.94 -0.89
N VAL A 35 3.03 -20.57 -1.67
CA VAL A 35 3.95 -21.48 -2.37
C VAL A 35 5.36 -21.19 -1.90
N ILE A 36 6.14 -22.24 -1.61
CA ILE A 36 7.56 -22.16 -1.31
C ILE A 36 8.27 -23.08 -2.29
N ALA A 37 9.36 -22.60 -2.90
CA ALA A 37 10.25 -23.43 -3.70
C ALA A 37 10.86 -24.54 -2.84
N SER A 38 11.13 -25.69 -3.43
CA SER A 38 11.67 -26.85 -2.72
C SER A 38 13.03 -26.58 -2.04
N ASP A 39 13.85 -25.75 -2.66
CA ASP A 39 15.15 -25.29 -2.15
C ASP A 39 15.05 -24.11 -1.16
N SER A 40 13.82 -23.66 -0.84
CA SER A 40 13.54 -22.50 0.03
C SER A 40 14.18 -21.18 -0.43
N SER A 41 14.59 -21.07 -1.69
CA SER A 41 15.18 -19.85 -2.27
C SER A 41 14.12 -18.77 -2.60
N PHE A 42 12.86 -19.19 -2.75
CA PHE A 42 11.76 -18.31 -3.16
C PHE A 42 10.47 -18.70 -2.45
N SER A 43 9.66 -17.68 -2.15
CA SER A 43 8.28 -17.91 -1.75
C SER A 43 7.32 -16.91 -2.41
N MET A 44 6.10 -17.33 -2.63
CA MET A 44 5.03 -16.47 -3.13
C MET A 44 3.76 -16.70 -2.32
N LYS A 45 3.17 -15.63 -1.86
CA LYS A 45 1.84 -15.59 -1.27
C LYS A 45 0.92 -14.78 -2.15
N PHE A 46 -0.10 -15.42 -2.69
CA PHE A 46 -1.16 -14.78 -3.46
C PHE A 46 -2.39 -14.53 -2.59
N ASN A 47 -2.95 -13.33 -2.67
CA ASN A 47 -4.21 -12.96 -2.06
C ASN A 47 -5.07 -12.17 -3.05
N ALA A 48 -6.35 -12.48 -3.10
CA ALA A 48 -7.35 -11.68 -3.80
C ALA A 48 -8.34 -11.09 -2.78
N ARG A 49 -8.89 -9.92 -3.08
CA ARG A 49 -9.92 -9.27 -2.28
C ARG A 49 -10.90 -8.52 -3.16
N VAL A 50 -12.18 -8.73 -2.89
CA VAL A 50 -13.28 -7.92 -3.42
C VAL A 50 -14.03 -7.29 -2.25
N GLN A 51 -14.40 -6.04 -2.38
CA GLN A 51 -15.20 -5.29 -1.41
C GLN A 51 -16.26 -4.51 -2.18
N SER A 52 -17.51 -4.85 -1.97
CA SER A 52 -18.66 -4.12 -2.49
C SER A 52 -19.10 -3.05 -1.49
N LEU A 53 -19.67 -1.97 -2.00
CA LEU A 53 -20.27 -0.90 -1.22
C LEU A 53 -21.66 -0.61 -1.75
N MET A 54 -22.62 -0.58 -0.86
CA MET A 54 -23.97 -0.13 -1.10
C MET A 54 -24.22 1.10 -0.23
N MET A 55 -24.66 2.18 -0.86
CA MET A 55 -24.95 3.46 -0.19
C MET A 55 -26.39 3.84 -0.43
N PHE A 56 -27.04 4.31 0.61
CA PHE A 56 -28.33 4.96 0.53
C PHE A 56 -28.18 6.37 1.09
N GLN A 57 -28.71 7.35 0.39
CA GLN A 57 -28.72 8.75 0.80
C GLN A 57 -30.16 9.27 0.73
N ALA A 58 -30.65 9.79 1.83
CA ALA A 58 -31.95 10.46 1.90
C ALA A 58 -31.73 11.94 2.25
N PRO A 59 -32.54 12.87 1.73
CA PRO A 59 -32.52 14.26 2.17
C PRO A 59 -32.83 14.35 3.67
N ALA A 60 -32.10 15.21 4.39
CA ALA A 60 -32.22 15.32 5.84
C ALA A 60 -33.55 15.99 6.29
N ASP A 61 -34.19 16.69 5.39
CA ASP A 61 -35.44 17.42 5.58
C ASP A 61 -36.68 16.56 5.27
N ASN A 62 -36.50 15.33 4.86
CA ASN A 62 -37.60 14.49 4.41
C ASN A 62 -37.77 13.23 5.29
N ILE A 63 -38.88 13.19 6.03
CA ILE A 63 -39.24 12.06 6.92
C ILE A 63 -39.76 10.85 6.10
N THR A 64 -40.14 11.06 4.83
CA THR A 64 -40.83 10.06 4.01
C THR A 64 -39.92 9.23 3.12
N MET A 65 -38.60 9.33 3.20
CA MET A 65 -37.64 8.70 2.26
C MET A 65 -37.86 9.07 0.78
N ASP A 66 -38.72 10.03 0.47
CA ASP A 66 -38.88 10.55 -0.88
C ASP A 66 -37.56 11.22 -1.33
N GLY A 67 -37.11 10.94 -2.54
CA GLY A 67 -35.82 11.42 -3.02
C GLY A 67 -34.62 10.60 -2.53
N MET A 68 -34.82 9.44 -1.92
CA MET A 68 -33.73 8.53 -1.59
C MET A 68 -33.02 8.05 -2.85
N THR A 69 -31.69 8.18 -2.84
CA THR A 69 -30.84 7.63 -3.90
C THR A 69 -30.03 6.45 -3.40
N SER A 70 -29.80 5.47 -4.26
CA SER A 70 -28.98 4.32 -3.96
C SER A 70 -27.83 4.22 -4.96
N ASN A 71 -26.66 3.79 -4.48
CA ASN A 71 -25.50 3.54 -5.31
C ASN A 71 -24.83 2.24 -4.87
N TRP A 72 -24.60 1.34 -5.83
CA TRP A 72 -23.99 0.04 -5.64
C TRP A 72 -22.74 -0.04 -6.50
N LEU A 73 -21.57 -0.34 -5.89
CA LEU A 73 -20.32 -0.36 -6.62
C LEU A 73 -19.31 -1.35 -6.04
N VAL A 74 -18.37 -1.76 -6.86
CA VAL A 74 -17.16 -2.45 -6.39
C VAL A 74 -16.22 -1.41 -5.81
N ARG A 75 -16.22 -1.31 -4.48
CA ARG A 75 -15.42 -0.30 -3.78
C ARG A 75 -13.93 -0.57 -3.88
N ARG A 76 -13.52 -1.86 -3.81
CA ARG A 76 -12.13 -2.30 -3.97
C ARG A 76 -12.11 -3.72 -4.56
N SER A 77 -11.26 -3.90 -5.56
CA SER A 77 -10.87 -5.21 -6.09
C SER A 77 -9.36 -5.23 -6.20
N ARG A 78 -8.69 -6.15 -5.49
CA ARG A 78 -7.23 -6.13 -5.39
C ARG A 78 -6.61 -7.49 -5.46
N LEU A 79 -5.51 -7.59 -6.19
CA LEU A 79 -4.62 -8.74 -6.21
C LEU A 79 -3.32 -8.37 -5.52
N LYS A 80 -2.80 -9.29 -4.72
CA LYS A 80 -1.57 -9.07 -3.97
C LYS A 80 -0.67 -10.29 -4.05
N PHE A 81 0.56 -10.06 -4.46
CA PHE A 81 1.65 -11.01 -4.46
C PHE A 81 2.71 -10.54 -3.46
N SER A 82 3.19 -11.44 -2.62
CA SER A 82 4.24 -11.10 -1.66
C SER A 82 5.01 -12.35 -1.27
N GLY A 83 6.29 -12.20 -0.93
CA GLY A 83 7.13 -13.31 -0.54
C GLY A 83 8.55 -12.88 -0.27
N PHE A 84 9.46 -13.80 -0.37
CA PHE A 84 10.90 -13.56 -0.32
C PHE A 84 11.58 -14.18 -1.56
N ALA A 85 12.76 -13.66 -1.89
CA ALA A 85 13.62 -14.18 -2.95
C ALA A 85 15.06 -14.28 -2.42
N TYR A 86 15.78 -15.33 -2.77
CA TYR A 86 17.12 -15.70 -2.32
C TYR A 86 17.22 -16.01 -0.83
N SER A 87 16.68 -15.16 0.02
CA SER A 87 16.65 -15.34 1.46
C SER A 87 15.42 -14.71 2.09
N THR A 88 15.07 -15.11 3.29
CA THR A 88 13.97 -14.54 4.07
C THR A 88 14.19 -13.06 4.45
N ASN A 89 15.41 -12.54 4.28
CA ASN A 89 15.77 -11.15 4.51
C ASN A 89 15.40 -10.24 3.34
N LEU A 90 15.33 -10.79 2.11
CA LEU A 90 14.96 -10.03 0.91
C LEU A 90 13.51 -10.38 0.54
N LYS A 91 12.58 -9.48 0.82
CA LYS A 91 11.15 -9.66 0.60
C LYS A 91 10.63 -8.71 -0.46
N TYR A 92 9.59 -9.14 -1.15
CA TYR A 92 8.93 -8.31 -2.16
C TYR A 92 7.43 -8.25 -1.93
N LYS A 93 6.81 -7.22 -2.48
CA LYS A 93 5.37 -7.07 -2.53
C LYS A 93 4.95 -6.35 -3.80
N ILE A 94 3.93 -6.92 -4.47
CA ILE A 94 3.21 -6.29 -5.57
C ILE A 94 1.73 -6.32 -5.20
N GLU A 95 1.05 -5.17 -5.28
CA GLU A 95 -0.40 -5.05 -5.06
C GLU A 95 -1.02 -4.25 -6.20
N LEU A 96 -1.98 -4.87 -6.88
CA LEU A 96 -2.73 -4.28 -7.99
C LEU A 96 -4.13 -3.87 -7.53
N GLY A 97 -4.58 -2.70 -7.95
CA GLY A 97 -5.94 -2.21 -7.78
C GLY A 97 -6.71 -2.33 -9.09
N LEU A 98 -7.86 -3.00 -9.06
CA LEU A 98 -8.64 -3.31 -10.26
C LEU A 98 -10.02 -2.61 -10.27
N SER A 99 -10.39 -1.92 -9.19
CA SER A 99 -11.64 -1.16 -9.14
C SER A 99 -11.46 0.24 -9.74
N ASN A 100 -12.50 0.79 -10.34
CA ASN A 100 -12.48 2.15 -10.90
C ASN A 100 -12.00 3.21 -9.90
N ARG A 101 -12.30 3.04 -8.61
CA ARG A 101 -11.84 3.97 -7.57
C ARG A 101 -10.37 3.81 -7.18
N ASP A 102 -9.74 2.69 -7.52
CA ASP A 102 -8.30 2.49 -7.31
C ASP A 102 -7.45 2.98 -8.51
N HIS A 103 -8.07 3.06 -9.70
CA HIS A 103 -7.34 3.41 -10.93
C HIS A 103 -7.01 4.90 -11.04
N GLY A 104 -7.87 5.79 -10.65
CA GLY A 104 -7.77 7.20 -11.05
C GLY A 104 -8.07 7.39 -12.55
N GLY A 105 -8.21 8.62 -12.99
CA GLY A 105 -8.39 8.96 -14.41
C GLY A 105 -7.13 8.71 -15.26
N GLU A 106 -7.31 8.63 -16.56
CA GLU A 106 -6.21 8.71 -17.51
C GLU A 106 -5.58 10.10 -17.43
N SER A 107 -4.27 10.16 -17.49
CA SER A 107 -3.50 11.39 -17.42
C SER A 107 -2.23 11.25 -18.26
N ILE A 108 -1.79 12.35 -18.85
CA ILE A 108 -0.51 12.41 -19.55
C ILE A 108 0.66 12.06 -18.64
N HIS A 109 0.55 12.35 -17.33
CA HIS A 109 1.55 12.04 -16.32
C HIS A 109 1.66 10.55 -16.00
N THR A 110 0.68 9.75 -16.38
CA THR A 110 0.69 8.29 -16.32
C THR A 110 0.77 7.63 -17.69
N ASN A 111 1.17 8.40 -18.73
CA ASN A 111 1.19 7.96 -20.11
C ASN A 111 -0.18 7.46 -20.62
N ASN A 112 -1.25 8.10 -20.19
CA ASN A 112 -2.65 7.76 -20.49
C ASN A 112 -3.00 6.30 -20.17
N THR A 113 -2.37 5.74 -19.13
CA THR A 113 -2.63 4.39 -18.64
C THR A 113 -3.28 4.44 -17.26
N SER A 114 -4.08 3.43 -16.96
CA SER A 114 -4.69 3.29 -15.65
C SER A 114 -3.67 3.09 -14.54
N ASN A 115 -3.89 3.70 -13.39
CA ASN A 115 -3.03 3.60 -12.19
C ASN A 115 -3.19 2.25 -11.46
N LEU A 116 -2.88 1.13 -12.14
CA LEU A 116 -3.10 -0.23 -11.63
C LEU A 116 -2.23 -0.58 -10.44
N ILE A 117 -0.97 -0.15 -10.43
CA ILE A 117 -0.01 -0.54 -9.41
C ILE A 117 -0.25 0.30 -8.15
N LEU A 118 -0.60 -0.35 -7.06
CA LEU A 118 -0.68 0.27 -5.74
C LEU A 118 0.67 0.20 -5.03
N ASP A 119 1.20 -1.01 -4.85
CA ASP A 119 2.51 -1.23 -4.26
C ASP A 119 3.34 -2.10 -5.20
N ALA A 120 4.60 -1.75 -5.40
CA ALA A 120 5.62 -2.54 -6.09
C ALA A 120 6.98 -2.21 -5.47
N PHE A 121 7.41 -2.99 -4.50
CA PHE A 121 8.66 -2.71 -3.77
C PHE A 121 9.34 -3.97 -3.27
N VAL A 122 10.63 -3.82 -3.02
CA VAL A 122 11.49 -4.79 -2.35
C VAL A 122 11.89 -4.21 -1.00
N ARG A 123 11.96 -5.04 0.01
CA ARG A 123 12.53 -4.70 1.31
C ARG A 123 13.63 -5.67 1.70
N TRP A 124 14.71 -5.10 2.13
CA TRP A 124 15.88 -5.83 2.56
C TRP A 124 16.15 -5.56 4.05
N ASN A 125 16.05 -6.61 4.86
CA ASN A 125 16.52 -6.58 6.24
C ASN A 125 18.02 -6.89 6.22
N PHE A 126 18.85 -5.85 6.35
CA PHE A 126 20.29 -5.99 6.21
C PHE A 126 20.99 -6.16 7.57
N TYR A 127 20.36 -5.72 8.66
CA TYR A 127 20.93 -5.87 9.98
C TYR A 127 19.84 -5.82 11.07
N LYS A 128 19.72 -6.88 11.89
CA LYS A 128 18.76 -6.96 13.02
C LYS A 128 17.35 -6.48 12.63
N ASN A 129 16.94 -5.32 13.16
CA ASN A 129 15.65 -4.71 12.92
C ASN A 129 15.69 -3.54 11.91
N MET A 130 16.80 -3.39 11.18
CA MET A 130 16.99 -2.35 10.18
C MET A 130 16.64 -2.87 8.80
N GLU A 131 15.78 -2.14 8.11
CA GLU A 131 15.30 -2.49 6.78
C GLU A 131 15.47 -1.30 5.83
N VAL A 132 15.83 -1.59 4.59
CA VAL A 132 15.72 -0.66 3.47
C VAL A 132 14.62 -1.17 2.54
N TRP A 133 13.72 -0.28 2.17
CA TRP A 133 12.65 -0.53 1.22
C TRP A 133 12.88 0.30 -0.03
N VAL A 134 12.80 -0.30 -1.21
CA VAL A 134 13.01 0.38 -2.49
C VAL A 134 11.84 0.07 -3.40
N GLY A 135 11.23 1.09 -3.97
CA GLY A 135 10.10 0.96 -4.88
C GLY A 135 8.88 1.79 -4.47
N GLN A 136 7.77 1.56 -5.14
CA GLN A 136 6.52 2.26 -4.91
C GLN A 136 5.74 1.62 -3.76
N THR A 137 5.53 2.36 -2.68
CA THR A 137 4.71 1.92 -1.55
C THR A 137 4.24 3.13 -0.72
N LYS A 138 3.47 2.87 0.32
CA LYS A 138 3.04 3.91 1.25
C LYS A 138 4.23 4.52 1.98
N LEU A 139 4.27 5.83 1.98
CA LEU A 139 5.19 6.59 2.81
C LEU A 139 4.82 6.46 4.30
N PRO A 140 5.75 6.73 5.22
CA PRO A 140 5.50 6.65 6.65
C PRO A 140 4.66 7.84 7.16
N GLY A 141 3.47 8.01 6.62
CA GLY A 141 2.51 9.05 6.97
C GLY A 141 1.67 8.73 8.22
N ASN A 142 0.50 9.36 8.33
CA ASN A 142 -0.41 9.18 9.46
C ASN A 142 -0.89 7.72 9.61
N ARG A 143 -1.18 7.33 10.85
CA ARG A 143 -1.61 5.98 11.21
C ARG A 143 -2.78 5.46 10.37
N GLU A 144 -3.82 6.26 10.22
CA GLU A 144 -5.01 5.86 9.48
C GLU A 144 -4.70 5.54 8.01
N ARG A 145 -3.74 6.25 7.39
CA ARG A 145 -3.34 6.00 6.01
C ARG A 145 -2.49 4.75 5.87
N VAL A 146 -1.53 4.51 6.78
CA VAL A 146 -0.68 3.31 6.72
C VAL A 146 -1.44 2.03 7.03
N ILE A 147 -2.51 2.07 7.83
CA ILE A 147 -3.42 0.94 8.04
C ILE A 147 -4.00 0.49 6.68
N SER A 148 -3.96 -0.81 6.44
CA SER A 148 -4.55 -1.39 5.23
C SER A 148 -6.05 -1.17 5.19
N SER A 149 -6.59 -0.84 4.01
CA SER A 149 -8.04 -0.65 3.83
C SER A 149 -8.91 -1.89 4.11
N GLN A 150 -8.32 -3.07 4.27
CA GLN A 150 -9.02 -4.28 4.74
C GLN A 150 -9.11 -4.39 6.27
N LYS A 151 -8.44 -3.48 6.98
CA LYS A 151 -8.31 -3.48 8.43
C LYS A 151 -8.90 -2.21 9.05
N LEU A 152 -9.67 -1.47 8.27
CA LEU A 152 -10.44 -0.33 8.75
C LEU A 152 -11.67 -0.83 9.51
N GLN A 153 -12.14 -0.05 10.46
CA GLN A 153 -13.39 -0.28 11.18
C GLN A 153 -14.60 0.06 10.29
N PHE A 154 -14.49 1.13 9.53
CA PHE A 154 -15.50 1.56 8.56
C PHE A 154 -15.03 1.27 7.12
N VAL A 155 -15.95 1.38 6.17
CA VAL A 155 -15.66 1.16 4.74
C VAL A 155 -14.59 2.10 4.23
N ASP A 156 -14.66 3.36 4.62
CA ASP A 156 -13.71 4.40 4.23
C ASP A 156 -13.01 5.03 5.44
N ARG A 157 -11.96 5.79 5.17
CA ARG A 157 -11.21 6.57 6.15
C ARG A 157 -11.95 7.86 6.46
N SER A 158 -11.53 8.53 7.53
CA SER A 158 -12.10 9.82 7.94
C SER A 158 -11.95 10.90 6.87
N LEU A 159 -12.77 11.94 6.97
CA LEU A 159 -12.67 13.13 6.13
C LEU A 159 -11.32 13.84 6.35
N VAL A 160 -10.82 13.85 7.58
CA VAL A 160 -9.48 14.39 7.89
C VAL A 160 -8.42 13.67 7.06
N ASN A 161 -8.42 12.33 7.05
CA ASN A 161 -7.47 11.57 6.24
C ASN A 161 -7.70 11.77 4.73
N SER A 162 -8.87 12.16 4.25
CA SER A 162 -9.07 12.43 2.81
C SER A 162 -8.40 13.73 2.37
N ARG A 163 -8.22 14.67 3.29
CA ARG A 163 -7.63 15.99 3.02
C ARG A 163 -6.17 16.10 3.40
N PHE A 164 -5.79 15.48 4.54
CA PHE A 164 -4.46 15.60 5.13
C PHE A 164 -3.86 14.21 5.28
N ASN A 165 -3.17 13.74 4.27
CA ASN A 165 -2.48 12.46 4.31
C ASN A 165 -1.30 12.44 3.34
N ILE A 166 -0.36 11.55 3.64
CA ILE A 166 0.75 11.19 2.77
C ILE A 166 0.45 9.78 2.28
N ASP A 167 0.40 9.57 0.97
CA ASP A 167 0.06 8.26 0.38
C ASP A 167 1.30 7.53 -0.13
N ARG A 168 1.13 6.86 -1.23
CA ARG A 168 2.14 6.05 -1.90
C ARG A 168 2.94 6.89 -2.86
N ASP A 169 4.24 6.63 -2.86
CA ASP A 169 5.13 7.20 -3.83
C ASP A 169 6.27 6.23 -4.17
N MET A 170 7.01 6.53 -5.22
CA MET A 170 8.22 5.81 -5.61
C MET A 170 9.42 6.40 -4.87
N GLY A 171 10.18 5.55 -4.16
CA GLY A 171 11.32 6.04 -3.42
C GLY A 171 12.06 4.97 -2.63
N ILE A 172 12.88 5.45 -1.70
CA ILE A 172 13.67 4.64 -0.78
C ILE A 172 13.24 4.98 0.64
N GLN A 173 13.03 3.96 1.48
CA GLN A 173 12.71 4.14 2.89
C GLN A 173 13.68 3.35 3.74
N PHE A 174 14.21 3.99 4.78
CA PHE A 174 14.93 3.34 5.86
C PHE A 174 13.98 3.16 7.06
N ARG A 175 13.94 1.95 7.62
CA ARG A 175 13.09 1.63 8.77
C ARG A 175 13.89 0.91 9.85
N ASN A 176 13.62 1.27 11.08
CA ASN A 176 14.26 0.68 12.24
C ASN A 176 13.26 0.45 13.37
N LYS A 177 13.56 -0.49 14.25
CA LYS A 177 12.78 -0.82 15.44
C LYS A 177 13.74 -1.05 16.60
N ILE A 178 13.57 -0.28 17.68
CA ILE A 178 14.40 -0.38 18.88
C ILE A 178 13.50 -0.61 20.10
N SER A 179 13.91 -1.49 20.99
CA SER A 179 13.24 -1.74 22.26
C SER A 179 14.15 -1.37 23.42
N PHE A 180 13.62 -0.61 24.37
CA PHE A 180 14.26 -0.22 25.62
C PHE A 180 13.36 -0.75 26.76
N GLY A 181 13.66 -1.93 27.28
CA GLY A 181 12.78 -2.61 28.21
C GLY A 181 11.41 -2.87 27.59
N SER A 182 10.35 -2.39 28.21
CA SER A 182 8.98 -2.49 27.69
C SER A 182 8.66 -1.47 26.59
N ILE A 183 9.41 -0.39 26.48
CA ILE A 183 9.16 0.68 25.52
C ILE A 183 9.66 0.23 24.14
N LEU A 184 8.79 0.31 23.15
CA LEU A 184 9.13 0.07 21.77
C LEU A 184 9.10 1.38 20.99
N THR A 185 10.14 1.65 20.20
CA THR A 185 10.19 2.76 19.25
C THR A 185 10.35 2.24 17.83
N ARG A 186 9.73 2.93 16.88
CA ARG A 186 9.88 2.66 15.45
C ARG A 186 10.24 3.96 14.76
N GLN A 187 11.26 3.94 13.94
CA GLN A 187 11.72 5.07 13.15
C GLN A 187 11.59 4.74 11.67
N ALA A 188 11.16 5.70 10.88
CA ALA A 188 11.11 5.58 9.44
C ALA A 188 11.51 6.90 8.80
N LEU A 189 12.40 6.81 7.81
CA LEU A 189 12.83 7.92 6.96
C LEU A 189 12.53 7.51 5.52
N ALA A 190 12.08 8.44 4.70
CA ALA A 190 11.85 8.19 3.28
C ALA A 190 12.35 9.37 2.46
N ILE A 191 12.87 9.06 1.28
CA ILE A 191 13.11 9.98 0.18
C ILE A 191 12.33 9.44 -1.00
N SER A 192 11.41 10.21 -1.53
CA SER A 192 10.54 9.83 -2.62
C SER A 192 10.39 10.95 -3.64
N GLN A 193 9.71 10.67 -4.75
CA GLN A 193 9.63 11.57 -5.86
C GLN A 193 8.68 12.76 -5.61
N GLY A 194 7.70 12.63 -4.70
CA GLY A 194 6.79 13.69 -4.29
C GLY A 194 5.50 13.78 -5.09
N GLU A 195 5.41 13.07 -6.21
CA GLU A 195 4.30 13.22 -7.17
C GLU A 195 3.33 12.04 -7.19
N GLY A 196 3.54 11.09 -6.29
CA GLY A 196 2.67 9.95 -6.15
C GLY A 196 2.99 8.80 -7.11
N ARG A 197 2.07 7.86 -7.20
CA ARG A 197 2.28 6.56 -7.85
C ARG A 197 2.14 6.58 -9.37
N ASN A 198 2.79 5.61 -10.03
CA ASN A 198 2.63 5.26 -11.45
C ASN A 198 2.98 6.42 -12.41
N ARG A 199 3.93 7.25 -12.04
CA ARG A 199 4.39 8.34 -12.91
C ARG A 199 5.15 7.83 -14.12
N THR A 200 5.07 8.60 -15.18
CA THR A 200 5.93 8.45 -16.38
C THR A 200 6.99 9.54 -16.42
N ASN A 201 8.12 9.24 -17.05
CA ASN A 201 9.17 10.21 -17.34
C ASN A 201 8.94 10.96 -18.67
N LYS A 202 7.86 10.69 -19.41
CA LYS A 202 7.60 11.35 -20.70
C LYS A 202 7.23 12.82 -20.58
N LYS A 203 6.45 13.13 -19.54
CA LYS A 203 6.15 14.51 -19.13
C LYS A 203 6.38 14.56 -17.64
N ASP A 204 7.48 15.15 -17.23
CA ASP A 204 7.79 15.30 -15.82
C ASP A 204 6.97 16.46 -15.25
N PRO A 205 6.03 16.20 -14.32
CA PRO A 205 5.29 17.27 -13.68
C PRO A 205 6.17 18.08 -12.70
N ASN A 206 7.36 17.58 -12.36
CA ASN A 206 8.31 18.29 -11.51
C ASN A 206 9.64 18.46 -12.22
N PRO A 207 9.77 19.47 -13.13
CA PRO A 207 10.97 19.70 -13.92
C PRO A 207 12.17 20.12 -13.07
N GLU A 208 11.95 20.67 -11.88
CA GLU A 208 13.00 21.05 -10.95
C GLU A 208 13.55 19.88 -10.11
N ASN A 209 13.00 18.68 -10.32
CA ASN A 209 13.40 17.45 -9.60
C ASN A 209 13.43 17.60 -8.07
N GLY A 210 12.41 18.25 -7.52
CA GLY A 210 12.20 18.28 -6.07
C GLY A 210 11.92 16.86 -5.56
N PHE A 211 12.34 16.59 -4.32
CA PHE A 211 12.05 15.32 -3.65
C PHE A 211 11.14 15.55 -2.44
N GLU A 212 10.40 14.51 -2.08
CA GLU A 212 9.66 14.44 -0.84
C GLU A 212 10.49 13.72 0.23
N TYR A 213 10.62 14.34 1.39
CA TYR A 213 11.35 13.84 2.54
C TYR A 213 10.38 13.60 3.68
N THR A 214 10.18 12.35 4.05
CA THR A 214 9.28 11.98 5.14
C THR A 214 10.05 11.38 6.30
N ALA A 215 9.83 11.86 7.50
CA ALA A 215 10.36 11.30 8.74
C ALA A 215 9.23 10.97 9.71
N ARG A 216 9.21 9.75 10.27
CA ARG A 216 8.24 9.33 11.27
C ARG A 216 8.91 8.65 12.45
N ILE A 217 8.46 9.00 13.65
CA ILE A 217 8.76 8.27 14.87
C ILE A 217 7.45 7.77 15.50
N GLU A 218 7.48 6.54 15.98
CA GLU A 218 6.41 5.96 16.80
C GLU A 218 6.98 5.51 18.14
N VAL A 219 6.26 5.80 19.22
CA VAL A 219 6.61 5.38 20.58
C VAL A 219 5.46 4.58 21.16
N LEU A 220 5.74 3.35 21.59
CA LEU A 220 4.81 2.43 22.22
C LEU A 220 5.30 2.17 23.65
N PRO A 221 4.92 3.01 24.64
CA PRO A 221 5.46 2.91 26.00
C PRO A 221 5.02 1.65 26.74
N LEU A 222 3.89 1.08 26.37
CA LEU A 222 3.36 -0.18 26.96
C LEU A 222 3.64 -1.40 26.09
N GLY A 223 4.64 -1.31 25.19
CA GLY A 223 5.06 -2.38 24.31
C GLY A 223 4.20 -2.56 23.07
N GLU A 224 4.48 -3.61 22.32
CA GLU A 224 3.79 -3.91 21.06
C GLU A 224 2.35 -4.38 21.30
N PHE A 225 1.45 -3.97 20.42
CA PHE A 225 0.07 -4.47 20.41
C PHE A 225 0.03 -5.94 19.96
N THR A 226 -0.87 -6.73 20.53
CA THR A 226 -1.04 -8.13 20.20
C THR A 226 -1.29 -8.33 18.69
N GLY A 227 -0.43 -9.11 18.03
CA GLY A 227 -0.53 -9.40 16.62
C GLY A 227 -0.43 -8.15 15.72
N LYS A 228 0.32 -7.14 16.14
CA LYS A 228 0.41 -5.82 15.49
C LYS A 228 -0.95 -5.13 15.39
N GLY A 229 -1.68 -5.14 16.49
CA GLY A 229 -3.02 -4.57 16.62
C GLY A 229 -3.08 -3.09 16.28
N ASP A 230 -1.99 -2.35 16.46
CA ASP A 230 -1.86 -0.94 16.07
C ASP A 230 -1.96 -0.69 14.55
N TYR A 231 -1.92 -1.73 13.72
CA TYR A 231 -2.22 -1.67 12.28
C TYR A 231 -3.63 -2.18 11.92
N PHE A 232 -4.54 -2.20 12.89
CA PHE A 232 -5.97 -2.41 12.74
C PHE A 232 -6.73 -1.24 13.36
N SER A 233 -7.80 -0.75 12.73
CA SER A 233 -8.58 0.36 13.30
C SER A 233 -9.41 -0.09 14.51
N SER A 234 -9.92 -1.33 14.50
CA SER A 234 -10.67 -1.91 15.61
C SER A 234 -9.80 -2.86 16.45
N ASP A 235 -10.22 -3.11 17.70
CA ASP A 235 -9.53 -4.05 18.57
C ASP A 235 -10.07 -5.48 18.40
N LEU A 236 -9.77 -6.11 17.27
CA LEU A 236 -10.16 -7.49 16.96
C LEU A 236 -9.41 -8.53 17.81
N LYS A 237 -8.33 -8.14 18.44
CA LYS A 237 -7.53 -9.04 19.29
C LYS A 237 -7.92 -8.99 20.74
N ARG A 238 -8.71 -7.98 21.12
CA ARG A 238 -9.11 -7.74 22.51
C ARG A 238 -7.88 -7.71 23.41
N GLU A 239 -7.22 -6.54 23.44
CA GLU A 239 -6.03 -6.36 24.26
C GLU A 239 -6.39 -6.61 25.73
N GLU A 240 -5.70 -7.53 26.38
CA GLU A 240 -5.93 -7.88 27.79
C GLU A 240 -5.39 -6.82 28.75
N THR A 241 -4.45 -6.01 28.27
CA THR A 241 -3.84 -4.89 29.00
C THR A 241 -3.84 -3.63 28.15
N PRO A 242 -3.93 -2.44 28.73
CA PRO A 242 -3.90 -1.20 27.98
C PRO A 242 -2.67 -1.12 27.07
N LYS A 243 -2.86 -0.71 25.84
CA LYS A 243 -1.82 -0.47 24.84
C LYS A 243 -2.00 0.91 24.24
N ILE A 244 -0.90 1.64 24.09
CA ILE A 244 -0.90 2.98 23.53
C ILE A 244 0.27 3.15 22.55
N SER A 245 0.04 3.87 21.48
CA SER A 245 1.05 4.25 20.48
C SER A 245 0.89 5.73 20.17
N PHE A 246 1.98 6.47 20.23
CA PHE A 246 2.09 7.85 19.77
C PHE A 246 2.88 7.86 18.47
N GLY A 247 2.41 8.59 17.47
CA GLY A 247 3.09 8.75 16.19
C GLY A 247 3.24 10.23 15.84
N LEU A 248 4.41 10.62 15.37
CA LEU A 248 4.68 11.95 14.83
C LEU A 248 5.37 11.79 13.48
N THR A 249 4.84 12.46 12.47
CA THR A 249 5.42 12.52 11.11
C THR A 249 5.68 13.97 10.74
N TYR A 250 6.85 14.22 10.17
CA TYR A 250 7.16 15.43 9.43
C TYR A 250 7.40 15.06 7.97
N ASP A 251 6.86 15.86 7.07
CA ASP A 251 6.99 15.66 5.64
C ASP A 251 7.25 17.00 4.95
N LEU A 252 8.24 16.99 4.06
CA LEU A 252 8.61 18.11 3.21
C LEU A 252 8.65 17.63 1.77
N ASN A 253 7.65 18.04 0.97
CA ASN A 253 7.64 17.81 -0.47
C ASN A 253 8.07 19.09 -1.17
N ARG A 254 9.27 19.07 -1.77
CA ARG A 254 9.87 20.25 -2.43
C ARG A 254 9.39 20.35 -3.86
N SER A 255 9.12 21.58 -4.30
CA SER A 255 8.69 21.90 -5.66
C SER A 255 7.50 21.03 -6.10
N ALA A 256 6.56 20.77 -5.19
CA ALA A 256 5.42 19.90 -5.45
C ALA A 256 4.53 20.50 -6.56
N ALA A 257 4.21 19.68 -7.56
CA ALA A 257 3.33 20.03 -8.67
C ALA A 257 1.84 19.73 -8.37
N ARG A 258 1.55 19.17 -7.19
CA ARG A 258 0.19 18.82 -6.77
C ARG A 258 -0.27 19.62 -5.56
N VAL A 259 -1.53 20.02 -5.58
CA VAL A 259 -2.16 20.68 -4.43
C VAL A 259 -2.44 19.67 -3.33
N GLY A 260 -1.90 19.87 -2.12
CA GLY A 260 -2.23 19.05 -0.95
C GLY A 260 -1.59 17.66 -0.93
N GLY A 261 -0.47 17.45 -1.65
CA GLY A 261 0.34 16.22 -1.61
C GLY A 261 -0.01 15.18 -2.66
N ASN A 262 0.48 13.96 -2.51
CA ASN A 262 0.50 12.87 -3.50
C ASN A 262 -0.87 12.43 -4.07
N LEU A 263 -1.97 12.84 -3.47
CA LEU A 263 -3.34 12.56 -3.94
C LEU A 263 -4.05 13.79 -4.51
N GLY A 264 -3.43 14.96 -4.48
CA GLY A 264 -3.97 16.19 -5.03
C GLY A 264 -4.03 16.19 -6.55
N SER A 265 -4.71 17.19 -7.10
CA SER A 265 -4.67 17.45 -8.55
C SER A 265 -3.39 18.18 -8.90
N TYR A 266 -2.89 17.96 -10.11
CA TYR A 266 -1.80 18.77 -10.66
C TYR A 266 -2.28 20.19 -10.91
N ILE A 267 -1.36 21.13 -10.83
CA ILE A 267 -1.58 22.53 -11.19
C ILE A 267 -1.12 22.65 -12.64
N GLU A 268 -2.09 22.65 -13.56
CA GLU A 268 -1.86 22.51 -15.00
C GLU A 268 -2.43 23.72 -15.77
N ASP A 269 -1.82 24.03 -16.92
CA ASP A 269 -2.36 24.96 -17.90
C ASP A 269 -3.42 24.30 -18.80
N ALA A 270 -3.94 25.04 -19.78
CA ALA A 270 -4.97 24.55 -20.70
C ALA A 270 -4.48 23.42 -21.64
N ASN A 271 -3.18 23.13 -21.68
CA ASN A 271 -2.56 22.08 -22.49
C ASN A 271 -2.08 20.89 -21.66
N ASP A 272 -2.53 20.76 -20.41
CA ASP A 272 -2.12 19.74 -19.44
C ASP A 272 -0.61 19.78 -19.10
N PHE A 273 0.03 20.94 -19.17
CA PHE A 273 1.39 21.13 -18.69
C PHE A 273 1.37 21.71 -17.27
N VAL A 274 2.23 21.18 -16.40
CA VAL A 274 2.41 21.74 -15.08
C VAL A 274 2.94 23.17 -15.18
N ILE A 275 2.35 24.06 -14.41
CA ILE A 275 2.75 25.47 -14.36
C ILE A 275 3.94 25.59 -13.42
N ASP A 276 5.15 25.77 -13.94
CA ASP A 276 6.41 25.84 -13.17
C ASP A 276 6.36 26.93 -12.09
N SER A 277 5.79 28.09 -12.38
CA SER A 277 5.64 29.18 -11.41
C SER A 277 4.67 28.87 -10.25
N ALA A 278 3.92 27.78 -10.34
CA ALA A 278 2.99 27.35 -9.30
C ALA A 278 3.55 26.19 -8.44
N LEU A 279 4.76 25.71 -8.72
CA LEU A 279 5.44 24.74 -7.86
C LEU A 279 5.68 25.34 -6.46
N ALA A 280 5.42 24.56 -5.44
CA ALA A 280 5.53 25.03 -4.05
C ALA A 280 6.08 23.95 -3.12
N ASP A 281 6.79 24.35 -2.10
CA ASP A 281 7.20 23.48 -1.01
C ASP A 281 6.01 23.21 -0.08
N LEU A 282 5.64 21.95 0.06
CA LEU A 282 4.58 21.52 0.98
C LEU A 282 5.21 20.99 2.27
N ASN A 283 4.85 21.60 3.39
CA ASN A 283 5.28 21.18 4.72
C ASN A 283 4.08 20.59 5.48
N THR A 284 4.20 19.36 5.97
CA THR A 284 3.11 18.67 6.65
C THR A 284 3.60 18.06 7.96
N ILE A 285 2.87 18.33 9.04
CA ILE A 285 3.08 17.69 10.35
C ILE A 285 1.83 16.88 10.67
N LEU A 286 2.02 15.60 10.97
CA LEU A 286 0.93 14.69 11.33
C LEU A 286 1.25 14.05 12.68
N ALA A 287 0.33 14.18 13.64
CA ALA A 287 0.38 13.49 14.92
C ALA A 287 -0.79 12.54 15.04
N ASP A 288 -0.54 11.36 15.58
CA ASP A 288 -1.57 10.37 15.84
C ASP A 288 -1.36 9.63 17.16
N VAL A 289 -2.46 9.23 17.77
CA VAL A 289 -2.49 8.41 18.97
C VAL A 289 -3.43 7.24 18.74
N MET A 290 -3.03 6.05 19.17
CA MET A 290 -3.90 4.89 19.20
C MET A 290 -3.86 4.26 20.59
N PHE A 291 -5.05 4.07 21.17
CA PHE A 291 -5.24 3.38 22.43
C PHE A 291 -6.17 2.18 22.24
N LYS A 292 -5.88 1.07 22.90
CA LYS A 292 -6.72 -0.13 22.95
C LYS A 292 -6.66 -0.78 24.31
N TYR A 293 -7.84 -1.31 24.71
CA TYR A 293 -8.03 -2.04 25.97
C TYR A 293 -9.24 -2.94 25.88
#